data_8f44f34153d03292b1e692de36a30ab2
#
_entry.id   8f44f34153d03292b1e692de36a30ab2
#
_cell.length_a   1.000
_cell.length_b   1.000
_cell.length_c   1.000
_cell.angle_alpha   90.00
_cell.angle_beta   90.00
_cell.angle_gamma   90.00
#
_symmetry.space_group_name_H-M   'P 1'
#
loop_
_entity.id
_entity.type
_entity.pdbx_description
1 polymer ?
#
loop_
_entity_poly.entity_id
_entity_poly.type
_entity_poly.pdbx_seq_one_letter_code
_entity_poly.pdbx_strand_id
1 'polypeptide(L)'
;AHKPWLIVDLGSECKVDEIETIFEFTSRTYKYKLEYLSQKEAGSLDAASGSHLWKVFADRSTDGVGQSPVTDTKPGNSPVKARFIRLTILEGVDIPLRADGLDKKNAENALSIFELKVFGEDRSDDLNRIFEAESFHNLYGIALEKNAAENGFIMGQIDNNDYLLYWNVDLGKGAGTFTAKVASGTEGGKIEVYLGSLKGKPIGVLEVGNTGGDQSWEIKSTSLERIARGRQEKLYLLFKGKTGTENLLKLDWFQFTKDRMK
;
A
#
# COMPACT_ATOMS: atom_id res chain seq x y z
N ALA A 1 22.72 -12.71 15.89
CA ALA A 1 21.26 -12.58 16.05
C ALA A 1 20.69 -11.96 14.79
N HIS A 2 19.57 -12.48 14.30
CA HIS A 2 18.88 -11.95 13.11
C HIS A 2 18.19 -10.65 13.51
N LYS A 3 18.50 -9.56 12.82
CA LYS A 3 17.85 -8.26 13.08
C LYS A 3 16.59 -8.18 12.22
N PRO A 4 15.38 -8.08 12.81
CA PRO A 4 14.17 -7.98 12.04
C PRO A 4 14.10 -6.64 11.28
N TRP A 5 13.54 -6.68 10.08
CA TRP A 5 13.37 -5.50 9.24
C TRP A 5 12.03 -5.54 8.50
N LEU A 6 11.56 -4.35 8.15
CA LEU A 6 10.39 -4.12 7.31
C LEU A 6 10.82 -3.23 6.14
N ILE A 7 10.40 -3.57 4.92
CA ILE A 7 10.56 -2.71 3.75
C ILE A 7 9.19 -2.25 3.26
N VAL A 8 9.07 -0.95 3.03
CA VAL A 8 7.90 -0.32 2.41
C VAL A 8 8.29 0.11 1.00
N ASP A 9 7.54 -0.35 -0.02
CA ASP A 9 7.61 0.17 -1.39
C ASP A 9 6.59 1.29 -1.53
N LEU A 10 7.07 2.49 -1.84
CA LEU A 10 6.23 3.68 -2.06
C LEU A 10 5.55 3.67 -3.45
N GLY A 11 5.81 2.62 -4.25
CA GLY A 11 5.29 2.44 -5.60
C GLY A 11 6.03 3.25 -6.67
N SER A 12 6.55 4.42 -6.33
CA SER A 12 7.33 5.29 -7.21
C SER A 12 8.40 6.05 -6.43
N GLU A 13 9.34 6.72 -7.13
CA GLU A 13 10.31 7.58 -6.49
C GLU A 13 9.66 8.86 -5.97
N CYS A 14 9.64 9.02 -4.65
CA CYS A 14 9.10 10.17 -3.94
C CYS A 14 10.23 11.01 -3.32
N LYS A 15 9.96 12.27 -3.03
CA LYS A 15 10.78 13.06 -2.10
C LYS A 15 10.28 12.78 -0.68
N VAL A 16 11.12 12.23 0.15
CA VAL A 16 10.82 11.92 1.55
C VAL A 16 11.61 12.87 2.45
N ASP A 17 10.91 13.58 3.33
CA ASP A 17 11.45 14.54 4.31
C ASP A 17 11.27 14.06 5.74
N GLU A 18 10.24 13.29 6.02
CA GLU A 18 9.91 12.86 7.37
C GLU A 18 9.39 11.42 7.38
N ILE A 19 9.73 10.67 8.42
CA ILE A 19 9.18 9.34 8.69
C ILE A 19 8.73 9.29 10.15
N GLU A 20 7.45 8.98 10.37
CA GLU A 20 6.88 8.74 11.70
C GLU A 20 6.74 7.24 11.93
N THR A 21 7.33 6.75 13.01
CA THR A 21 7.18 5.35 13.45
C THR A 21 6.34 5.30 14.72
N ILE A 22 5.29 4.48 14.72
CA ILE A 22 4.44 4.26 15.87
C ILE A 22 4.70 2.85 16.40
N PHE A 23 5.41 2.77 17.52
CA PHE A 23 5.68 1.52 18.22
C PHE A 23 4.55 1.18 19.19
N GLU A 24 4.34 -0.11 19.43
CA GLU A 24 3.29 -0.59 20.35
C GLU A 24 3.52 -0.11 21.80
N PHE A 25 4.78 -0.16 22.25
CA PHE A 25 5.09 0.14 23.66
C PHE A 25 5.71 1.53 23.80
N THR A 26 4.92 2.49 24.27
CA THR A 26 5.32 3.89 24.39
C THR A 26 6.33 4.18 25.51
N SER A 27 6.55 3.22 26.43
CA SER A 27 7.44 3.37 27.59
C SER A 27 8.78 2.64 27.44
N ARG A 28 9.13 2.19 26.23
CA ARG A 28 10.34 1.39 25.99
C ARG A 28 11.26 2.04 24.99
N THR A 29 12.56 1.79 25.16
CA THR A 29 13.58 2.30 24.25
C THR A 29 13.76 1.35 23.08
N TYR A 30 13.55 1.85 21.87
CA TYR A 30 13.80 1.16 20.62
C TYR A 30 15.09 1.68 19.99
N LYS A 31 16.00 0.77 19.62
CA LYS A 31 17.13 1.09 18.76
C LYS A 31 16.89 0.59 17.36
N TYR A 32 16.99 1.47 16.38
CA TYR A 32 16.66 1.14 15.00
C TYR A 32 17.44 2.00 14.01
N LYS A 33 17.36 1.61 12.74
CA LYS A 33 17.77 2.42 11.59
C LYS A 33 16.62 2.55 10.61
N LEU A 34 16.43 3.75 10.08
CA LEU A 34 15.65 4.01 8.89
C LEU A 34 16.62 4.22 7.73
N GLU A 35 16.36 3.51 6.64
CA GLU A 35 17.20 3.52 5.46
C GLU A 35 16.34 3.66 4.21
N TYR A 36 16.90 4.14 3.11
CA TYR A 36 16.18 4.35 1.86
C TYR A 36 16.97 3.92 0.64
N LEU A 37 16.25 3.57 -0.42
CA LEU A 37 16.75 3.37 -1.78
C LEU A 37 15.93 4.16 -2.78
N SER A 38 16.61 4.71 -3.79
CA SER A 38 15.95 5.31 -4.96
C SER A 38 15.48 4.23 -5.93
N GLN A 39 14.55 4.59 -6.83
CA GLN A 39 14.12 3.69 -7.90
C GLN A 39 15.27 3.27 -8.84
N LYS A 40 16.27 4.12 -9.01
CA LYS A 40 17.46 3.81 -9.83
C LYS A 40 18.33 2.71 -9.19
N GLU A 41 18.35 2.63 -7.86
CA GLU A 41 19.17 1.67 -7.10
C GLU A 41 18.47 0.32 -6.95
N ALA A 42 17.14 0.31 -6.94
CA ALA A 42 16.35 -0.91 -6.94
C ALA A 42 15.02 -0.67 -7.71
N GLY A 43 14.77 -1.49 -8.72
CA GLY A 43 13.59 -1.37 -9.57
C GLY A 43 12.36 -2.13 -9.05
N SER A 44 12.54 -3.02 -8.07
CA SER A 44 11.50 -3.86 -7.48
C SER A 44 11.77 -4.12 -6.01
N LEU A 45 10.77 -4.61 -5.28
CA LEU A 45 10.89 -4.99 -3.88
C LEU A 45 11.92 -6.11 -3.68
N ASP A 46 11.96 -7.10 -4.57
CA ASP A 46 12.96 -8.18 -4.51
C ASP A 46 14.38 -7.65 -4.67
N ALA A 47 14.61 -6.76 -5.64
CA ALA A 47 15.89 -6.10 -5.82
C ALA A 47 16.27 -5.24 -4.61
N ALA A 48 15.31 -4.57 -3.99
CA ALA A 48 15.51 -3.79 -2.77
C ALA A 48 15.89 -4.68 -1.59
N SER A 49 15.19 -5.81 -1.37
CA SER A 49 15.44 -6.71 -0.24
C SER A 49 16.85 -7.29 -0.24
N GLY A 50 17.40 -7.61 -1.42
CA GLY A 50 18.78 -8.12 -1.59
C GLY A 50 19.85 -7.04 -1.74
N SER A 51 19.49 -5.77 -1.76
CA SER A 51 20.44 -4.68 -2.02
C SER A 51 21.36 -4.40 -0.83
N HIS A 52 22.61 -4.06 -1.14
CA HIS A 52 23.59 -3.52 -0.19
C HIS A 52 23.76 -1.99 -0.31
N LEU A 53 22.97 -1.35 -1.18
CA LEU A 53 23.08 0.08 -1.50
C LEU A 53 22.22 0.98 -0.60
N TRP A 54 21.64 0.43 0.46
CA TRP A 54 20.82 1.18 1.42
C TRP A 54 21.55 2.37 2.01
N LYS A 55 20.92 3.53 1.97
CA LYS A 55 21.41 4.79 2.54
C LYS A 55 20.68 5.11 3.82
N VAL A 56 21.39 5.59 4.82
CA VAL A 56 20.78 5.94 6.11
C VAL A 56 19.92 7.19 5.99
N PHE A 57 18.65 7.07 6.39
CA PHE A 57 17.74 8.18 6.61
C PHE A 57 17.87 8.71 8.03
N ALA A 58 17.74 7.85 9.04
CA ALA A 58 17.98 8.12 10.45
C ALA A 58 18.65 6.92 11.13
N ASP A 59 19.57 7.21 12.06
CA ASP A 59 20.28 6.19 12.84
C ASP A 59 20.04 6.42 14.34
N ARG A 60 19.25 5.55 14.95
CA ARG A 60 18.94 5.52 16.37
C ARG A 60 19.61 4.33 17.06
N SER A 61 20.77 3.90 16.54
CA SER A 61 21.47 2.70 17.03
C SER A 61 22.18 2.92 18.37
N THR A 62 22.53 4.15 18.70
CA THR A 62 23.26 4.48 19.93
C THR A 62 22.31 4.78 21.07
N ASP A 63 21.52 5.83 20.93
CA ASP A 63 20.71 6.37 22.03
C ASP A 63 19.30 5.77 22.08
N GLY A 64 18.82 5.29 20.94
CA GLY A 64 17.47 4.79 20.81
C GLY A 64 16.40 5.89 21.00
N VAL A 65 15.13 5.48 21.09
CA VAL A 65 13.99 6.36 21.39
C VAL A 65 13.06 5.69 22.38
N GLY A 66 12.72 6.43 23.43
CA GLY A 66 11.84 5.97 24.51
C GLY A 66 10.42 6.52 24.42
N GLN A 67 9.98 6.95 23.25
CA GLN A 67 8.63 7.50 23.00
C GLN A 67 8.02 6.93 21.74
N SER A 68 6.70 6.99 21.64
CA SER A 68 5.92 6.64 20.46
C SER A 68 4.65 7.52 20.41
N PRO A 69 4.33 8.14 19.27
CA PRO A 69 5.07 8.13 18.00
C PRO A 69 6.43 8.82 18.07
N VAL A 70 7.31 8.45 17.17
CA VAL A 70 8.60 9.12 16.98
C VAL A 70 8.74 9.59 15.53
N THR A 71 9.14 10.84 15.36
CA THR A 71 9.36 11.47 14.07
C THR A 71 10.84 11.61 13.80
N ASP A 72 11.30 11.09 12.67
CA ASP A 72 12.65 11.23 12.17
C ASP A 72 12.67 12.11 10.91
N THR A 73 13.57 13.06 10.88
CA THR A 73 13.84 13.93 9.73
C THR A 73 15.30 13.82 9.31
N LYS A 74 15.59 14.08 8.04
CA LYS A 74 16.95 14.12 7.56
C LYS A 74 17.68 15.35 8.13
N PRO A 75 18.94 15.23 8.58
CA PRO A 75 19.72 16.39 8.99
C PRO A 75 19.72 17.47 7.90
N GLY A 76 19.43 18.73 8.29
CA GLY A 76 19.32 19.85 7.38
C GLY A 76 17.98 19.96 6.65
N ASN A 77 16.97 19.18 7.01
CA ASN A 77 15.63 19.13 6.41
C ASN A 77 15.64 19.04 4.87
N SER A 78 16.64 18.31 4.34
CA SER A 78 16.76 18.12 2.89
C SER A 78 16.07 16.82 2.49
N PRO A 79 14.99 16.89 1.70
CA PRO A 79 14.29 15.68 1.24
C PRO A 79 15.21 14.73 0.49
N VAL A 80 15.03 13.44 0.69
CA VAL A 80 15.72 12.40 -0.08
C VAL A 80 14.81 11.84 -1.15
N LYS A 81 15.39 11.39 -2.27
CA LYS A 81 14.65 10.64 -3.28
C LYS A 81 14.65 9.18 -2.90
N ALA A 82 13.48 8.63 -2.65
CA ALA A 82 13.30 7.25 -2.25
C ALA A 82 12.10 6.60 -2.94
N ARG A 83 12.24 5.33 -3.29
CA ARG A 83 11.11 4.45 -3.59
C ARG A 83 10.91 3.44 -2.47
N PHE A 84 12.00 3.00 -1.84
CA PHE A 84 11.94 1.99 -0.77
C PHE A 84 12.45 2.59 0.53
N ILE A 85 11.72 2.31 1.60
CA ILE A 85 12.09 2.65 2.98
C ILE A 85 12.27 1.34 3.74
N ARG A 86 13.37 1.20 4.47
CA ARG A 86 13.61 0.06 5.36
C ARG A 86 13.74 0.53 6.79
N LEU A 87 12.97 -0.08 7.67
CA LEU A 87 13.14 0.00 9.11
C LEU A 87 13.83 -1.28 9.58
N THR A 88 15.00 -1.16 10.20
CA THR A 88 15.72 -2.28 10.82
C THR A 88 15.77 -2.07 12.32
N ILE A 89 15.25 -3.00 13.10
CA ILE A 89 15.35 -2.97 14.57
C ILE A 89 16.66 -3.61 15.00
N LEU A 90 17.40 -2.90 15.84
CA LEU A 90 18.74 -3.30 16.28
C LEU A 90 18.74 -3.90 17.68
N GLU A 91 17.92 -3.35 18.58
CA GLU A 91 17.63 -3.92 19.90
C GLU A 91 16.12 -4.04 20.04
N GLY A 92 15.69 -5.24 20.35
CA GLY A 92 14.28 -5.56 20.64
C GLY A 92 13.93 -5.10 22.05
N VAL A 93 12.65 -5.02 22.29
CA VAL A 93 12.07 -4.75 23.59
C VAL A 93 12.03 -6.05 24.36
N ASP A 94 12.58 -6.06 25.59
CA ASP A 94 12.27 -7.11 26.56
C ASP A 94 10.76 -7.01 26.88
N ILE A 95 9.98 -7.90 26.31
CA ILE A 95 8.58 -8.01 26.69
C ILE A 95 8.55 -8.67 28.05
N PRO A 96 8.05 -8.00 29.13
CA PRO A 96 7.82 -8.69 30.37
C PRO A 96 6.84 -9.81 30.13
N LEU A 97 7.16 -11.00 30.62
CA LEU A 97 6.29 -12.15 30.59
C LEU A 97 4.88 -11.72 31.02
N ARG A 98 3.90 -11.97 30.15
CA ARG A 98 2.52 -12.03 30.61
C ARG A 98 2.41 -13.06 31.72
N ALA A 99 1.56 -12.80 32.71
CA ALA A 99 1.31 -13.71 33.82
C ALA A 99 0.76 -15.09 33.40
N ASP A 100 0.50 -15.28 32.10
CA ASP A 100 -0.04 -16.51 31.48
C ASP A 100 1.03 -17.48 30.97
N GLY A 101 2.31 -17.25 31.25
CA GLY A 101 3.37 -18.23 31.05
C GLY A 101 3.85 -18.43 29.62
N LEU A 102 3.64 -17.47 28.72
CA LEU A 102 4.20 -17.51 27.38
C LEU A 102 5.75 -17.47 27.43
N ASP A 103 6.34 -18.44 26.75
CA ASP A 103 7.73 -18.84 26.78
C ASP A 103 8.69 -17.66 26.49
N LYS A 104 9.65 -17.42 27.39
CA LYS A 104 10.71 -16.39 27.28
C LYS A 104 11.41 -16.37 25.92
N LYS A 105 11.59 -17.53 25.29
CA LYS A 105 12.27 -17.67 24.00
C LYS A 105 11.55 -17.00 22.83
N ASN A 106 10.24 -16.85 22.90
CA ASN A 106 9.44 -16.23 21.84
C ASN A 106 9.21 -14.73 22.08
N ALA A 107 9.39 -14.27 23.30
CA ALA A 107 9.22 -12.85 23.66
C ALA A 107 10.45 -11.98 23.32
N GLU A 108 11.64 -12.55 23.26
CA GLU A 108 12.88 -11.82 22.99
C GLU A 108 12.99 -11.22 21.58
N ASN A 109 12.11 -11.62 20.66
CA ASN A 109 12.08 -11.16 19.27
C ASN A 109 10.72 -10.60 18.81
N ALA A 110 9.78 -10.42 19.72
CA ALA A 110 8.48 -9.84 19.35
C ALA A 110 8.65 -8.34 19.13
N LEU A 111 8.66 -7.95 17.88
CA LEU A 111 8.61 -6.57 17.45
C LEU A 111 7.18 -6.25 17.04
N SER A 112 6.60 -5.22 17.64
CA SER A 112 5.31 -4.71 17.23
C SER A 112 5.42 -3.24 16.85
N ILE A 113 5.05 -2.96 15.62
CA ILE A 113 4.94 -1.63 15.05
C ILE A 113 3.49 -1.47 14.65
N PHE A 114 2.84 -0.42 15.16
CA PHE A 114 1.46 -0.14 14.79
C PHE A 114 1.38 0.52 13.41
N GLU A 115 2.33 1.41 13.11
CA GLU A 115 2.30 2.14 11.86
C GLU A 115 3.69 2.71 11.52
N LEU A 116 3.98 2.78 10.22
CA LEU A 116 5.09 3.52 9.66
C LEU A 116 4.53 4.49 8.61
N LYS A 117 4.58 5.79 8.89
CA LYS A 117 4.12 6.85 7.98
C LYS A 117 5.32 7.50 7.32
N VAL A 118 5.25 7.67 6.02
CA VAL A 118 6.27 8.35 5.21
C VAL A 118 5.67 9.62 4.65
N PHE A 119 6.28 10.76 4.98
CA PHE A 119 5.84 12.08 4.55
C PHE A 119 6.82 12.68 3.55
N GLY A 120 6.27 13.48 2.63
CA GLY A 120 7.06 14.14 1.61
C GLY A 120 6.24 14.52 0.39
N GLU A 121 6.94 14.85 -0.70
CA GLU A 121 6.30 15.13 -1.98
C GLU A 121 6.36 13.91 -2.88
N ASP A 122 5.21 13.38 -3.26
CA ASP A 122 5.11 12.46 -4.38
C ASP A 122 5.36 13.26 -5.68
N ARG A 123 6.49 13.01 -6.32
CA ARG A 123 6.82 13.62 -7.63
C ARG A 123 6.26 12.83 -8.80
N SER A 124 5.48 11.81 -8.58
CA SER A 124 4.85 11.14 -9.67
C SER A 124 3.76 12.03 -10.29
N ASP A 125 4.20 13.01 -11.13
CA ASP A 125 3.40 13.40 -12.30
C ASP A 125 3.08 12.16 -13.16
N ASP A 126 3.57 11.00 -12.74
CA ASP A 126 3.41 9.72 -13.39
C ASP A 126 2.14 9.04 -12.88
N LEU A 127 1.07 9.39 -13.58
CA LEU A 127 -0.22 8.71 -13.44
C LEU A 127 -0.16 7.19 -13.73
N ASN A 128 0.99 6.69 -14.17
CA ASN A 128 1.19 5.25 -14.43
C ASN A 128 1.56 4.45 -13.17
N ARG A 129 1.42 5.06 -11.98
CA ARG A 129 1.62 4.36 -10.71
C ARG A 129 0.60 3.23 -10.59
N ILE A 130 1.10 2.04 -10.30
CA ILE A 130 0.28 0.90 -9.89
C ILE A 130 -0.10 1.08 -8.42
N PHE A 131 -1.38 0.94 -8.15
CA PHE A 131 -1.94 0.83 -6.81
C PHE A 131 -2.29 -0.64 -6.58
N GLU A 132 -1.53 -1.30 -5.71
CA GLU A 132 -1.88 -2.65 -5.27
C GLU A 132 -3.23 -2.61 -4.54
N ALA A 133 -4.10 -3.55 -4.86
CA ALA A 133 -5.47 -3.51 -4.33
C ALA A 133 -5.51 -3.64 -2.81
N GLU A 134 -4.58 -4.37 -2.22
CA GLU A 134 -4.42 -4.53 -0.78
C GLU A 134 -3.85 -3.29 -0.06
N SER A 135 -3.42 -2.25 -0.78
CA SER A 135 -3.00 -0.98 -0.17
C SER A 135 -4.18 -0.08 0.26
N PHE A 136 -5.34 -0.65 0.45
CA PHE A 136 -6.55 0.05 0.90
C PHE A 136 -6.41 0.62 2.32
N HIS A 137 -7.21 1.64 2.62
CA HIS A 137 -7.31 2.22 3.97
C HIS A 137 -8.57 1.76 4.71
N ASN A 138 -9.60 1.37 3.97
CA ASN A 138 -10.82 0.76 4.51
C ASN A 138 -11.46 -0.13 3.45
N LEU A 139 -12.22 -1.11 3.88
CA LEU A 139 -12.99 -2.01 3.02
C LEU A 139 -14.34 -2.36 3.63
N TYR A 140 -15.25 -2.87 2.80
CA TYR A 140 -16.49 -3.48 3.23
C TYR A 140 -16.76 -4.72 2.37
N GLY A 141 -17.02 -5.85 3.01
CA GLY A 141 -17.43 -7.11 2.40
C GLY A 141 -16.31 -7.95 1.78
N ILE A 142 -15.14 -7.39 1.54
CA ILE A 142 -14.05 -7.95 0.73
C ILE A 142 -13.04 -8.69 1.61
N ALA A 143 -12.44 -9.77 1.10
CA ALA A 143 -11.38 -10.49 1.77
C ALA A 143 -10.02 -10.30 1.09
N LEU A 144 -8.96 -10.28 1.93
CA LEU A 144 -7.58 -10.37 1.47
C LEU A 144 -7.25 -11.84 1.21
N GLU A 145 -6.83 -12.17 0.00
CA GLU A 145 -6.44 -13.51 -0.40
C GLU A 145 -4.96 -13.55 -0.81
N LYS A 146 -4.33 -14.71 -0.62
CA LYS A 146 -2.96 -14.91 -1.07
C LYS A 146 -2.96 -15.21 -2.58
N ASN A 147 -2.17 -14.46 -3.35
CA ASN A 147 -1.95 -14.76 -4.76
C ASN A 147 -0.94 -15.92 -4.88
N ALA A 148 -1.43 -17.11 -5.23
CA ALA A 148 -0.58 -18.30 -5.33
C ALA A 148 0.45 -18.21 -6.47
N ALA A 149 0.20 -17.41 -7.51
CA ALA A 149 1.04 -17.30 -8.69
C ALA A 149 2.17 -16.27 -8.54
N GLU A 150 1.96 -15.18 -7.80
CA GLU A 150 2.87 -14.03 -7.77
C GLU A 150 3.43 -13.72 -6.36
N ASN A 151 3.22 -14.64 -5.39
CA ASN A 151 3.68 -14.51 -4.00
C ASN A 151 3.27 -13.19 -3.31
N GLY A 152 2.13 -12.61 -3.74
CA GLY A 152 1.53 -11.36 -3.23
C GLY A 152 0.17 -11.60 -2.60
N PHE A 153 -0.58 -10.53 -2.48
CA PHE A 153 -1.96 -10.53 -2.03
C PHE A 153 -2.87 -9.95 -3.10
N ILE A 154 -4.14 -10.32 -3.04
CA ILE A 154 -5.21 -9.85 -3.93
C ILE A 154 -6.47 -9.62 -3.12
N MET A 155 -7.39 -8.85 -3.64
CA MET A 155 -8.72 -8.69 -3.07
C MET A 155 -9.68 -9.68 -3.74
N GLY A 156 -10.31 -10.52 -2.92
CA GLY A 156 -11.26 -11.56 -3.35
C GLY A 156 -12.51 -11.57 -2.48
N GLN A 157 -13.40 -12.53 -2.73
CA GLN A 157 -14.73 -12.61 -2.11
C GLN A 157 -15.52 -11.30 -2.28
N ILE A 158 -15.40 -10.70 -3.46
CA ILE A 158 -16.03 -9.42 -3.76
C ILE A 158 -17.47 -9.65 -4.21
N ASP A 159 -18.42 -9.08 -3.48
CA ASP A 159 -19.83 -9.20 -3.72
C ASP A 159 -20.47 -7.87 -4.16
N ASN A 160 -21.75 -7.90 -4.46
CA ASN A 160 -22.50 -6.70 -4.87
C ASN A 160 -22.62 -5.68 -3.72
N ASN A 161 -22.21 -4.44 -3.95
CA ASN A 161 -22.11 -3.30 -3.03
C ASN A 161 -20.91 -3.31 -2.08
N ASP A 162 -19.97 -4.21 -2.25
CA ASP A 162 -18.69 -4.14 -1.55
C ASP A 162 -17.85 -2.99 -2.07
N TYR A 163 -16.93 -2.48 -1.24
CA TYR A 163 -16.04 -1.39 -1.65
C TYR A 163 -14.65 -1.45 -1.03
N LEU A 164 -13.71 -0.84 -1.75
CA LEU A 164 -12.39 -0.46 -1.26
C LEU A 164 -12.28 1.06 -1.19
N LEU A 165 -11.65 1.58 -0.15
CA LEU A 165 -11.39 3.00 0.05
C LEU A 165 -9.88 3.26 0.15
N TYR A 166 -9.41 4.20 -0.65
CA TYR A 166 -8.03 4.71 -0.63
C TYR A 166 -8.05 6.19 -0.29
N TRP A 167 -7.13 6.61 0.59
CA TRP A 167 -6.97 8.01 0.97
C TRP A 167 -5.80 8.66 0.24
N ASN A 168 -5.90 9.98 0.06
CA ASN A 168 -4.83 10.82 -0.46
C ASN A 168 -4.25 10.35 -1.82
N VAL A 169 -5.10 9.86 -2.70
CA VAL A 169 -4.70 9.43 -4.05
C VAL A 169 -4.41 10.67 -4.90
N ASP A 170 -3.18 10.81 -5.37
CA ASP A 170 -2.82 11.88 -6.28
C ASP A 170 -3.05 11.47 -7.74
N LEU A 171 -3.94 12.18 -8.41
CA LEU A 171 -4.27 12.04 -9.83
C LEU A 171 -3.51 13.06 -10.71
N GLY A 172 -2.48 13.70 -10.16
CA GLY A 172 -1.55 14.58 -10.87
C GLY A 172 -2.25 15.64 -11.72
N LYS A 173 -1.73 15.86 -12.92
CA LYS A 173 -2.26 16.86 -13.87
C LYS A 173 -3.53 16.42 -14.60
N GLY A 174 -3.95 15.20 -14.42
CA GLY A 174 -5.24 14.73 -14.93
C GLY A 174 -5.24 13.27 -15.40
N ALA A 175 -6.09 12.47 -14.77
CA ALA A 175 -6.41 11.10 -15.15
C ALA A 175 -7.56 11.06 -16.13
N GLY A 176 -7.40 10.33 -17.23
CA GLY A 176 -8.42 10.14 -18.26
C GLY A 176 -8.88 8.70 -18.41
N THR A 177 -8.09 7.73 -17.92
CA THR A 177 -8.37 6.29 -18.00
C THR A 177 -8.11 5.63 -16.65
N PHE A 178 -8.99 4.71 -16.29
CA PHE A 178 -8.83 3.76 -15.18
C PHE A 178 -8.57 2.37 -15.75
N THR A 179 -7.54 1.69 -15.26
CA THR A 179 -7.12 0.35 -15.68
C THR A 179 -6.99 -0.53 -14.44
N ALA A 180 -7.41 -1.79 -14.52
CA ALA A 180 -7.29 -2.74 -13.44
C ALA A 180 -6.92 -4.15 -13.95
N LYS A 181 -6.15 -4.90 -13.15
CA LYS A 181 -5.90 -6.33 -13.34
C LYS A 181 -6.92 -7.10 -12.52
N VAL A 182 -7.77 -7.84 -13.21
CA VAL A 182 -8.94 -8.51 -12.65
C VAL A 182 -9.07 -9.95 -13.13
N ALA A 183 -9.74 -10.79 -12.33
CA ALA A 183 -10.12 -12.14 -12.72
C ALA A 183 -11.55 -12.42 -12.29
N SER A 184 -12.31 -13.20 -13.06
CA SER A 184 -13.66 -13.62 -12.71
C SER A 184 -14.00 -14.99 -13.30
N GLY A 185 -14.43 -15.91 -12.45
CA GLY A 185 -14.99 -17.21 -12.83
C GLY A 185 -16.52 -17.22 -12.94
N THR A 186 -17.19 -16.08 -12.63
CA THR A 186 -18.66 -15.92 -12.67
C THR A 186 -19.11 -15.08 -13.87
N GLU A 187 -20.34 -14.58 -13.90
CA GLU A 187 -20.78 -13.59 -14.89
C GLU A 187 -20.03 -12.27 -14.76
N GLY A 188 -19.25 -12.10 -13.68
CA GLY A 188 -18.52 -10.87 -13.38
C GLY A 188 -19.38 -9.81 -12.74
N GLY A 189 -18.96 -8.58 -12.94
CA GLY A 189 -19.60 -7.39 -12.40
C GLY A 189 -18.97 -6.14 -12.99
N LYS A 190 -18.98 -5.05 -12.23
CA LYS A 190 -18.34 -3.81 -12.62
C LYS A 190 -17.69 -3.14 -11.41
N ILE A 191 -16.64 -2.37 -11.71
CA ILE A 191 -15.95 -1.52 -10.75
C ILE A 191 -16.35 -0.07 -11.05
N GLU A 192 -17.07 0.54 -10.12
CA GLU A 192 -17.44 1.95 -10.19
C GLU A 192 -16.44 2.79 -9.40
N VAL A 193 -15.85 3.79 -10.03
CA VAL A 193 -14.83 4.67 -9.43
C VAL A 193 -15.49 5.95 -8.94
N TYR A 194 -15.36 6.25 -7.63
CA TYR A 194 -15.91 7.45 -7.02
C TYR A 194 -14.83 8.29 -6.35
N LEU A 195 -15.00 9.62 -6.37
CA LEU A 195 -14.14 10.57 -5.65
C LEU A 195 -14.94 11.27 -4.55
N GLY A 196 -14.33 11.36 -3.38
CA GLY A 196 -14.88 12.04 -2.20
C GLY A 196 -15.93 11.23 -1.45
N SER A 197 -16.95 10.71 -2.13
CA SER A 197 -18.02 9.92 -1.51
C SER A 197 -18.70 9.00 -2.51
N LEU A 198 -19.40 7.96 -2.01
CA LEU A 198 -20.24 7.05 -2.80
C LEU A 198 -21.58 7.66 -3.23
N LYS A 199 -21.80 8.96 -2.94
CA LYS A 199 -23.00 9.68 -3.36
C LYS A 199 -22.79 10.30 -4.74
N GLY A 200 -23.79 10.18 -5.60
CA GLY A 200 -23.77 10.77 -6.94
C GLY A 200 -23.39 9.77 -8.04
N LYS A 201 -22.76 10.26 -9.10
CA LYS A 201 -22.34 9.44 -10.24
C LYS A 201 -20.87 9.04 -10.10
N PRO A 202 -20.50 7.80 -10.47
CA PRO A 202 -19.10 7.42 -10.60
C PRO A 202 -18.42 8.27 -11.69
N ILE A 203 -17.12 8.45 -11.57
CA ILE A 203 -16.28 9.10 -12.60
C ILE A 203 -15.83 8.11 -13.68
N GLY A 204 -15.98 6.83 -13.45
CA GLY A 204 -15.69 5.75 -14.39
C GLY A 204 -16.36 4.46 -13.97
N VAL A 205 -16.68 3.63 -14.95
CA VAL A 205 -17.26 2.30 -14.75
C VAL A 205 -16.49 1.32 -15.61
N LEU A 206 -15.84 0.36 -14.98
CA LEU A 206 -15.13 -0.73 -15.66
C LEU A 206 -16.00 -1.99 -15.62
N GLU A 207 -16.44 -2.45 -16.78
CA GLU A 207 -17.16 -3.72 -16.91
C GLU A 207 -16.17 -4.88 -16.86
N VAL A 208 -16.44 -5.85 -15.99
CA VAL A 208 -15.63 -7.06 -15.80
C VAL A 208 -16.55 -8.26 -16.04
N GLY A 209 -16.48 -8.85 -17.23
CA GLY A 209 -17.17 -10.11 -17.54
C GLY A 209 -16.38 -11.31 -17.03
N ASN A 210 -16.86 -12.52 -17.36
CA ASN A 210 -16.13 -13.76 -17.12
C ASN A 210 -14.78 -13.73 -17.85
N THR A 211 -13.66 -13.99 -17.14
CA THR A 211 -12.30 -14.03 -17.71
C THR A 211 -11.81 -15.46 -17.97
N GLY A 212 -12.66 -16.46 -17.79
CA GLY A 212 -12.31 -17.87 -17.94
C GLY A 212 -11.96 -18.57 -16.62
N GLY A 213 -12.05 -17.87 -15.49
CA GLY A 213 -11.81 -18.41 -14.15
C GLY A 213 -11.30 -17.37 -13.17
N ASP A 214 -11.37 -17.67 -11.91
CA ASP A 214 -10.96 -16.79 -10.80
C ASP A 214 -9.43 -16.62 -10.65
N GLN A 215 -8.66 -17.31 -11.48
CA GLN A 215 -7.20 -17.19 -11.63
C GLN A 215 -6.79 -16.78 -13.07
N SER A 216 -7.77 -16.54 -13.95
CA SER A 216 -7.53 -16.10 -15.33
C SER A 216 -7.51 -14.57 -15.38
N TRP A 217 -6.33 -13.99 -15.17
CA TRP A 217 -6.14 -12.55 -15.06
C TRP A 217 -6.19 -11.83 -16.39
N GLU A 218 -6.95 -10.75 -16.45
CA GLU A 218 -7.02 -9.83 -17.58
C GLU A 218 -6.75 -8.39 -17.12
N ILE A 219 -6.14 -7.59 -17.99
CA ILE A 219 -6.01 -6.14 -17.80
C ILE A 219 -7.15 -5.48 -18.58
N LYS A 220 -8.03 -4.79 -17.88
CA LYS A 220 -9.17 -4.09 -18.44
C LYS A 220 -9.09 -2.60 -18.16
N SER A 221 -9.60 -1.79 -19.07
CA SER A 221 -9.55 -0.33 -18.96
C SER A 221 -10.89 0.30 -19.32
N THR A 222 -11.15 1.47 -18.73
CA THR A 222 -12.29 2.31 -19.06
C THR A 222 -11.90 3.79 -19.06
N SER A 223 -12.48 4.58 -19.96
CA SER A 223 -12.33 6.04 -19.93
C SER A 223 -13.09 6.63 -18.75
N LEU A 224 -12.50 7.61 -18.09
CA LEU A 224 -13.21 8.41 -17.10
C LEU A 224 -14.13 9.41 -17.78
N GLU A 225 -15.34 9.61 -17.23
CA GLU A 225 -16.33 10.57 -17.78
C GLU A 225 -15.78 11.99 -17.81
N ARG A 226 -14.92 12.31 -16.83
CA ARG A 226 -14.22 13.59 -16.73
C ARG A 226 -12.77 13.37 -16.34
N ILE A 227 -11.88 14.26 -16.75
CA ILE A 227 -10.50 14.26 -16.27
C ILE A 227 -10.50 14.60 -14.78
N ALA A 228 -10.04 13.65 -13.96
CA ALA A 228 -9.85 13.84 -12.54
C ALA A 228 -8.41 14.32 -12.26
N ARG A 229 -8.24 15.34 -11.41
CA ARG A 229 -6.94 16.01 -11.20
C ARG A 229 -6.64 16.21 -9.72
N GLY A 230 -5.35 16.29 -9.42
CA GLY A 230 -4.84 16.61 -8.10
C GLY A 230 -5.11 15.53 -7.06
N ARG A 231 -4.75 15.84 -5.84
CA ARG A 231 -4.93 14.93 -4.70
C ARG A 231 -6.39 14.79 -4.34
N GLN A 232 -6.84 13.56 -4.30
CA GLN A 232 -8.18 13.17 -3.88
C GLN A 232 -8.11 12.66 -2.45
N GLU A 233 -8.84 13.29 -1.54
CA GLU A 233 -8.88 12.86 -0.13
C GLU A 233 -9.39 11.42 -0.01
N LYS A 234 -10.39 11.05 -0.81
CA LYS A 234 -11.02 9.72 -0.83
C LYS A 234 -11.26 9.26 -2.25
N LEU A 235 -10.78 8.06 -2.55
CA LEU A 235 -11.08 7.30 -3.76
C LEU A 235 -11.79 6.02 -3.34
N TYR A 236 -12.97 5.75 -3.88
CA TYR A 236 -13.69 4.49 -3.68
C TYR A 236 -13.71 3.69 -4.97
N LEU A 237 -13.49 2.39 -4.85
CA LEU A 237 -13.84 1.38 -5.84
C LEU A 237 -15.05 0.62 -5.28
N LEU A 238 -16.23 0.87 -5.87
CA LEU A 238 -17.49 0.20 -5.50
C LEU A 238 -17.75 -0.92 -6.50
N PHE A 239 -17.98 -2.11 -5.99
CA PHE A 239 -18.25 -3.29 -6.81
C PHE A 239 -19.76 -3.50 -6.97
N LYS A 240 -20.18 -3.71 -8.20
CA LYS A 240 -21.58 -3.94 -8.55
C LYS A 240 -21.73 -5.17 -9.43
N GLY A 241 -22.73 -5.95 -9.14
CA GLY A 241 -23.09 -7.13 -9.91
C GLY A 241 -24.56 -7.49 -9.72
N LYS A 242 -24.94 -8.61 -10.28
CA LYS A 242 -26.30 -9.14 -10.13
C LYS A 242 -26.52 -9.52 -8.65
N THR A 243 -27.65 -9.10 -8.11
CA THR A 243 -28.04 -9.45 -6.74
C THR A 243 -28.09 -10.97 -6.56
N GLY A 244 -27.43 -11.48 -5.52
CA GLY A 244 -27.35 -12.90 -5.21
C GLY A 244 -26.24 -13.65 -5.95
N THR A 245 -25.41 -12.97 -6.76
CA THR A 245 -24.16 -13.52 -7.26
C THR A 245 -23.05 -13.19 -6.27
N GLU A 246 -22.38 -14.21 -5.78
CA GLU A 246 -21.20 -14.13 -4.91
C GLU A 246 -19.93 -14.20 -5.74
N ASN A 247 -18.82 -13.67 -5.20
CA ASN A 247 -17.50 -13.71 -5.83
C ASN A 247 -17.52 -13.15 -7.27
N LEU A 248 -18.02 -11.93 -7.44
CA LEU A 248 -18.14 -11.27 -8.74
C LEU A 248 -16.82 -11.27 -9.51
N LEU A 249 -15.75 -10.91 -8.83
CA LEU A 249 -14.42 -10.80 -9.41
C LEU A 249 -13.33 -10.79 -8.32
N LYS A 250 -12.09 -10.88 -8.76
CA LYS A 250 -10.89 -10.60 -7.96
C LYS A 250 -10.16 -9.39 -8.53
N LEU A 251 -9.51 -8.61 -7.68
CA LEU A 251 -8.73 -7.44 -8.04
C LEU A 251 -7.31 -7.58 -7.50
N ASP A 252 -6.31 -7.46 -8.38
CA ASP A 252 -4.89 -7.50 -8.04
C ASP A 252 -4.35 -6.08 -7.85
N TRP A 253 -4.43 -5.25 -8.89
CA TRP A 253 -4.02 -3.86 -8.86
C TRP A 253 -4.86 -2.99 -9.79
N PHE A 254 -4.72 -1.66 -9.63
CA PHE A 254 -5.27 -0.69 -10.56
C PHE A 254 -4.30 0.48 -10.80
N GLN A 255 -4.56 1.24 -11.84
CA GLN A 255 -3.81 2.46 -12.16
C GLN A 255 -4.68 3.48 -12.89
N PHE A 256 -4.22 4.72 -12.87
CA PHE A 256 -4.79 5.80 -13.67
C PHE A 256 -3.77 6.27 -14.71
N THR A 257 -4.21 6.62 -15.92
CA THR A 257 -3.36 7.17 -16.97
C THR A 257 -3.95 8.45 -17.55
N LYS A 258 -3.11 9.28 -18.21
CA LYS A 258 -3.53 10.57 -18.80
C LYS A 258 -4.44 10.39 -19.99
N ASP A 259 -4.11 9.41 -20.84
CA ASP A 259 -4.76 9.25 -22.13
C ASP A 259 -6.18 8.71 -21.94
N ARG A 260 -7.13 9.31 -22.65
CA ARG A 260 -8.46 8.70 -22.83
C ARG A 260 -8.32 7.63 -23.91
N MET A 261 -8.90 6.48 -23.65
CA MET A 261 -9.14 5.49 -24.71
C MET A 261 -9.97 6.17 -25.83
N LYS A 262 -9.49 6.07 -27.05
CA LYS A 262 -10.19 6.57 -28.24
C LYS A 262 -11.37 5.69 -28.59
#